data_d4500a74a2c4480f5cfaad65d0ff07c8
#
_entry.id   d4500a74a2c4480f5cfaad65d0ff07c8
#
_cell.length_a   1.000
_cell.length_b   1.000
_cell.length_c   1.000
_cell.angle_alpha   90.00
_cell.angle_beta   90.00
_cell.angle_gamma   90.00
#
_symmetry.space_group_name_H-M   'P 1'
#
loop_
_entity.id
_entity.type
_entity.pdbx_description
1 polymer ?
#
loop_
_entity_poly.entity_id
_entity_poly.type
_entity_poly.pdbx_seq_one_letter_code
_entity_poly.pdbx_strand_id
1 'polypeptide(L)' 'LEAAVGRAPSNDVVISAAEVSREHARLRREGNTLDVRDLKSRNGTWVNGMRITSHRARSGDEIAFGTLRYRVDLP' A
#
# COMPACT_ATOMS: atom_id res chain seq x y z
N LEU A 1 1.37 -14.19 4.02
CA LEU A 1 0.16 -13.39 4.15
C LEU A 1 0.18 -12.26 3.11
N GLU A 2 -0.86 -12.21 2.30
CA GLU A 2 -1.03 -11.16 1.30
C GLU A 2 -2.35 -10.44 1.54
N ALA A 3 -2.36 -9.16 1.20
CA ALA A 3 -3.55 -8.34 1.29
C ALA A 3 -3.66 -7.43 0.07
N ALA A 4 -4.86 -7.34 -0.48
CA ALA A 4 -5.17 -6.40 -1.54
C ALA A 4 -5.69 -5.11 -0.92
N VAL A 5 -5.22 -3.98 -1.43
CA VAL A 5 -5.59 -2.66 -0.94
C VAL A 5 -6.24 -1.88 -2.07
N GLY A 6 -7.36 -1.25 -1.80
CA GLY A 6 -8.01 -0.42 -2.78
C GLY A 6 -9.37 0.07 -2.34
N ARG A 7 -10.01 0.83 -3.22
CA ARG A 7 -11.32 1.42 -2.96
C ARG A 7 -12.45 0.42 -3.12
N ALA A 8 -12.28 -0.60 -3.96
CA ALA A 8 -13.34 -1.59 -4.20
C ALA A 8 -13.59 -2.45 -2.96
N PRO A 9 -14.85 -2.78 -2.67
CA PRO A 9 -15.19 -3.58 -1.47
C PRO A 9 -14.59 -4.98 -1.48
N SER A 10 -14.14 -5.47 -2.62
CA SER A 10 -13.52 -6.79 -2.73
C SER A 10 -12.09 -6.85 -2.20
N ASN A 11 -11.48 -5.69 -1.91
CA ASN A 11 -10.14 -5.66 -1.34
C ASN A 11 -10.15 -6.12 0.12
N ASP A 12 -9.01 -6.60 0.59
CA ASP A 12 -8.84 -6.96 2.01
C ASP A 12 -8.77 -5.71 2.87
N VAL A 13 -8.11 -4.68 2.38
CA VAL A 13 -8.05 -3.37 3.02
C VAL A 13 -8.79 -2.40 2.11
N VAL A 14 -9.95 -1.95 2.57
CA VAL A 14 -10.79 -1.05 1.78
C VAL A 14 -10.56 0.38 2.24
N ILE A 15 -10.13 1.22 1.30
CA ILE A 15 -9.92 2.65 1.57
C ILE A 15 -10.89 3.42 0.69
N SER A 16 -11.94 3.95 1.31
CA SER A 16 -13.04 4.63 0.61
C SER A 16 -12.69 6.09 0.36
N ALA A 17 -11.72 6.31 -0.51
CA ALA A 17 -11.30 7.66 -0.90
C ALA A 17 -11.18 7.72 -2.41
N ALA A 18 -11.60 8.83 -2.99
CA ALA A 18 -11.64 8.99 -4.45
C ALA A 18 -10.26 8.88 -5.08
N GLU A 19 -9.21 9.28 -4.36
CA GLU A 19 -7.84 9.24 -4.85
C GLU A 19 -7.21 7.85 -4.80
N VAL A 20 -7.88 6.89 -4.17
CA VAL A 20 -7.42 5.51 -4.13
C VAL A 20 -8.08 4.74 -5.27
N SER A 21 -7.28 4.06 -6.06
CA SER A 21 -7.79 3.24 -7.17
C SER A 21 -8.58 2.05 -6.65
N ARG A 22 -9.51 1.54 -7.46
CA ARG A 22 -10.32 0.39 -7.07
C ARG A 22 -9.45 -0.78 -6.63
N GLU A 23 -8.39 -1.06 -7.41
CA GLU A 23 -7.33 -1.99 -7.04
C GLU A 23 -6.05 -1.18 -7.07
N HIS A 24 -5.51 -0.89 -5.91
CA HIS A 24 -4.44 0.09 -5.78
C HIS A 24 -3.07 -0.56 -5.56
N ALA A 25 -2.98 -1.49 -4.63
CA ALA A 25 -1.71 -2.09 -4.25
C ALA A 25 -1.92 -3.47 -3.66
N ARG A 26 -0.82 -4.24 -3.58
CA ARG A 26 -0.78 -5.51 -2.86
C ARG A 26 0.32 -5.45 -1.84
N LEU A 27 0.01 -5.99 -0.68
CA LEU A 27 0.96 -6.08 0.43
C LEU A 27 1.22 -7.55 0.70
N ARG A 28 2.49 -7.89 0.91
CA ARG A 28 2.88 -9.25 1.27
C ARG A 28 3.91 -9.20 2.38
N ARG A 29 3.56 -9.80 3.51
CA ARG A 29 4.49 -9.86 4.62
C ARG A 29 5.46 -11.01 4.44
N GLU A 30 6.76 -10.73 4.64
CA GLU A 30 7.82 -11.72 4.68
C GLU A 30 8.73 -11.42 5.87
N GLY A 31 8.60 -12.22 6.94
CA GLY A 31 9.39 -11.99 8.14
C GLY A 31 9.16 -10.60 8.73
N ASN A 32 10.21 -9.81 8.77
CA ASN A 32 10.17 -8.44 9.33
C ASN A 32 9.95 -7.38 8.27
N THR A 33 9.61 -7.77 7.05
CA THR A 33 9.41 -6.82 5.96
C THR A 33 8.04 -6.97 5.36
N LEU A 34 7.61 -5.92 4.66
CA LEU A 34 6.35 -5.87 3.96
C LEU A 34 6.63 -5.47 2.52
N ASP A 35 6.44 -6.41 1.60
CA ASP A 35 6.54 -6.07 0.18
C ASP A 35 5.32 -5.30 -0.22
N VAL A 36 5.54 -4.13 -0.82
CA VAL A 36 4.48 -3.24 -1.30
C VAL A 36 4.59 -3.17 -2.81
N ARG A 37 3.52 -3.53 -3.51
CA ARG A 37 3.48 -3.46 -4.96
C ARG A 37 2.33 -2.59 -5.43
N ASP A 38 2.65 -1.60 -6.24
CA ASP A 38 1.63 -0.77 -6.87
C ASP A 38 0.99 -1.53 -8.04
N LEU A 39 -0.32 -1.45 -8.18
CA LEU A 39 -1.07 -2.11 -9.24
C LEU A 39 -1.44 -1.11 -10.34
N LYS A 40 -0.47 -0.32 -10.78
CA LYS A 40 -0.66 0.72 -11.80
C LYS A 40 -1.76 1.70 -11.36
N SER A 41 -1.70 2.08 -10.11
CA SER A 41 -2.67 3.01 -9.54
C SER A 41 -2.57 4.38 -10.18
N ARG A 42 -3.69 5.10 -10.19
CA ARG A 42 -3.75 6.41 -10.82
C ARG A 42 -2.88 7.45 -10.09
N ASN A 43 -2.95 7.46 -8.78
CA ASN A 43 -2.28 8.50 -7.97
C ASN A 43 -1.02 7.99 -7.28
N GLY A 44 -0.66 6.73 -7.51
CA GLY A 44 0.59 6.17 -7.04
C GLY A 44 0.53 5.57 -5.65
N THR A 45 1.51 4.73 -5.40
CA THR A 45 1.85 4.21 -4.09
C THR A 45 3.24 4.75 -3.76
N TRP A 46 3.41 5.22 -2.54
CA TRP A 46 4.60 5.95 -2.12
C TRP A 46 5.15 5.35 -0.84
N VAL A 47 6.46 5.23 -0.75
CA VAL A 47 7.12 4.79 0.49
C VAL A 47 8.12 5.87 0.88
N ASN A 48 7.94 6.42 2.08
CA ASN A 48 8.76 7.52 2.60
C ASN A 48 8.88 8.67 1.60
N GLY A 49 7.77 9.01 0.95
CA GLY A 49 7.71 10.11 0.01
C GLY A 49 8.20 9.80 -1.41
N MET A 50 8.62 8.57 -1.68
CA MET A 50 9.08 8.17 -3.01
C MET A 50 8.05 7.28 -3.68
N ARG A 51 7.67 7.62 -4.90
CA ARG A 51 6.75 6.79 -5.66
C ARG A 51 7.42 5.49 -6.06
N ILE A 52 6.73 4.36 -5.83
CA ILE A 52 7.31 3.03 -6.07
C ILE A 52 6.45 2.24 -7.04
N THR A 53 7.06 1.27 -7.71
CA THR A 53 6.35 0.18 -8.37
C THR A 53 6.32 -1.03 -7.45
N SER A 54 7.43 -1.34 -6.81
CA SER A 54 7.49 -2.29 -5.72
C SER A 54 8.60 -1.87 -4.76
N HIS A 55 8.40 -2.17 -3.48
CA HIS A 55 9.36 -1.78 -2.46
C HIS A 55 9.20 -2.68 -1.24
N ARG A 56 10.31 -2.98 -0.58
CA ARG A 56 10.30 -3.75 0.66
C ARG A 56 10.35 -2.77 1.83
N ALA A 57 9.22 -2.63 2.49
CA ALA A 57 9.07 -1.71 3.61
C ALA A 57 9.33 -2.41 4.94
N ARG A 58 9.68 -1.64 5.95
CA ARG A 58 9.94 -2.11 7.31
C ARG A 58 9.10 -1.31 8.29
N SER A 59 9.00 -1.82 9.53
CA SER A 59 8.33 -1.07 10.60
C SER A 59 8.94 0.32 10.73
N GLY A 60 8.10 1.33 10.85
CA GLY A 60 8.49 2.73 10.90
C GLY A 60 8.43 3.44 9.55
N ASP A 61 8.39 2.70 8.44
CA ASP A 61 8.24 3.32 7.13
C ASP A 61 6.83 3.85 6.95
N GLU A 62 6.71 4.92 6.17
CA GLU A 62 5.42 5.49 5.81
C GLU A 62 5.05 5.01 4.41
N ILE A 63 3.84 4.47 4.28
CA ILE A 63 3.26 4.11 2.98
C ILE A 63 2.12 5.06 2.70
N ALA A 64 2.05 5.58 1.48
CA ALA A 64 0.91 6.39 1.05
C ALA A 64 0.26 5.79 -0.18
N PHE A 65 -1.07 5.80 -0.19
CA PHE A 65 -1.89 5.44 -1.35
C PHE A 65 -2.53 6.74 -1.81
N GLY A 66 -2.03 7.30 -2.91
CA GLY A 66 -2.34 8.67 -3.26
C GLY A 66 -1.79 9.60 -2.17
N THR A 67 -2.66 10.39 -1.55
CA THR A 67 -2.26 11.28 -0.45
C THR A 67 -2.53 10.71 0.94
N LEU A 68 -3.12 9.53 1.04
CA LEU A 68 -3.46 8.91 2.31
C LEU A 68 -2.26 8.15 2.87
N ARG A 69 -1.79 8.54 4.03
CA ARG A 69 -0.55 8.06 4.63
C ARG A 69 -0.82 7.11 5.79
N TYR A 70 -0.04 6.06 5.83
CA TYR A 70 -0.12 5.05 6.90
C TYR A 70 1.30 4.68 7.31
N ARG A 71 1.47 4.34 8.58
CA ARG A 71 2.76 3.87 9.07
C ARG A 71 2.76 2.36 9.12
N VAL A 72 3.85 1.75 8.68
CA VAL A 72 4.05 0.31 8.80
C VAL A 72 4.40 -0.03 10.23
N ASP A 73 3.66 -0.96 10.82
CA ASP A 73 3.92 -1.44 12.17
C ASP A 73 3.77 -2.96 12.14
N LEU A 74 4.89 -3.65 12.08
CA LEU A 74 4.93 -5.10 12.01
C LEU A 74 5.32 -5.66 13.37
N PRO A 75 4.45 -6.48 13.98
CA PRO A 75 4.76 -7.10 15.26
C PRO A 75 5.90 -8.13 15.18
#